data_79d0bae7351d86fd74d264257091f850
#
_entry.id   79d0bae7351d86fd74d264257091f850
#
_cell.length_a   1.000
_cell.length_b   1.000
_cell.length_c   1.000
_cell.angle_alpha   90.00
_cell.angle_beta   90.00
_cell.angle_gamma   90.00
#
_symmetry.space_group_name_H-M   'P 1'
#
loop_
_entity.id
_entity.type
_entity.pdbx_description
1 polymer ?
#
loop_
_entity_poly.entity_id
_entity_poly.type
_entity_poly.pdbx_seq_one_letter_code
_entity_poly.pdbx_strand_id
1 'polypeptide(L)'
;MTDTNITKDQMYGAVAPNDFDSMIELDRYEQRSTAFDKIISATHDHFWDPLDKKYIDFDEPFDMVNVAMMPEEQQPILRLPYVAEKLADPLERIRFINHMQLWNFSSILHGEQGALNLSASLCHVLKDQGAQEYAANQTREEARHVTGFAKYIKSRWGRPVPCGAALKALLIEIIESPAVYKKIIGMQMLVEGLAMGAFANGFKFNRDPLARKLFQLVMTDEAFHHKFGKIWADKTIPKLSESERHLVEDWAAHCAQSLLFNNGSPLQQQMIYGEFGLDPEHFVADIMERRKNRDPKKRFKGETNVFRVLIKTLLNAGLITERTRGFYAMYLDMDELQAEGTRMVGDDIAEEGIRYLQAINFKDQNRPVSIAAE
;
A
#
# COMPACT_ATOMS: atom_id res chain seq x y z
N MET A 1 -25.46 5.60 25.65
CA MET A 1 -24.64 5.61 24.42
C MET A 1 -23.87 6.89 24.49
N THR A 2 -22.60 6.81 24.74
CA THR A 2 -21.75 7.99 24.93
C THR A 2 -21.38 8.52 23.55
N ASP A 3 -21.81 9.71 23.27
CA ASP A 3 -21.60 10.52 22.06
C ASP A 3 -20.16 10.94 21.77
N THR A 4 -19.21 10.14 22.21
CA THR A 4 -17.77 10.45 22.08
C THR A 4 -17.23 10.33 20.66
N ASN A 5 -17.97 9.67 19.75
CA ASN A 5 -17.51 9.49 18.37
C ASN A 5 -17.81 10.71 17.47
N ILE A 6 -18.92 11.43 17.71
CA ILE A 6 -19.30 12.59 16.89
C ILE A 6 -18.32 13.75 17.09
N THR A 7 -17.88 14.00 18.31
CA THR A 7 -16.94 15.09 18.63
C THR A 7 -15.56 14.82 18.02
N LYS A 8 -15.14 13.55 17.99
CA LYS A 8 -13.87 13.17 17.37
C LYS A 8 -13.90 13.27 15.84
N ASP A 9 -15.04 12.91 15.23
CA ASP A 9 -15.19 12.99 13.78
C ASP A 9 -15.23 14.44 13.30
N GLN A 10 -15.89 15.34 14.00
CA GLN A 10 -15.88 16.78 13.70
C GLN A 10 -14.45 17.36 13.78
N MET A 11 -13.65 16.95 14.77
CA MET A 11 -12.25 17.38 14.90
C MET A 11 -11.42 16.92 13.71
N TYR A 12 -11.72 15.77 13.16
CA TYR A 12 -11.05 15.21 11.98
C TYR A 12 -11.65 15.66 10.65
N GLY A 13 -12.61 16.59 10.66
CA GLY A 13 -13.26 17.11 9.47
C GLY A 13 -14.21 16.13 8.80
N ALA A 14 -14.81 15.23 9.58
CA ALA A 14 -15.77 14.24 9.11
C ALA A 14 -17.12 14.38 9.80
N VAL A 15 -18.18 13.89 9.14
CA VAL A 15 -19.54 13.79 9.64
C VAL A 15 -19.93 12.32 9.77
N ALA A 16 -20.98 12.04 10.53
CA ALA A 16 -21.54 10.70 10.58
C ALA A 16 -22.10 10.28 9.21
N PRO A 17 -22.05 9.00 8.82
CA PRO A 17 -22.50 8.55 7.50
C PRO A 17 -23.99 8.84 7.18
N ASN A 18 -24.80 9.04 8.20
CA ASN A 18 -26.23 9.37 8.08
C ASN A 18 -26.53 10.86 8.28
N ASP A 19 -25.54 11.70 8.46
CA ASP A 19 -25.67 13.15 8.64
C ASP A 19 -25.56 13.87 7.29
N PHE A 20 -26.54 13.67 6.43
CA PHE A 20 -26.59 14.34 5.13
C PHE A 20 -26.87 15.85 5.27
N ASP A 21 -27.55 16.29 6.32
CA ASP A 21 -27.84 17.70 6.56
C ASP A 21 -26.55 18.51 6.67
N SER A 22 -25.55 18.01 7.38
CA SER A 22 -24.22 18.63 7.45
C SER A 22 -23.49 18.68 6.10
N MET A 23 -23.81 17.79 5.16
CA MET A 23 -23.19 17.77 3.84
C MET A 23 -23.82 18.80 2.85
N ILE A 24 -24.99 19.32 3.17
CA ILE A 24 -25.69 20.33 2.36
C ILE A 24 -25.75 21.73 3.03
N GLU A 25 -25.00 21.95 4.12
CA GLU A 25 -24.82 23.27 4.72
C GLU A 25 -24.21 24.24 3.70
N LEU A 26 -24.79 25.46 3.62
CA LEU A 26 -24.37 26.45 2.61
C LEU A 26 -22.92 26.89 2.77
N ASP A 27 -22.49 27.12 4.01
CA ASP A 27 -21.10 27.52 4.33
C ASP A 27 -20.07 26.51 3.83
N ARG A 28 -20.44 25.22 3.77
CA ARG A 28 -19.57 24.17 3.24
C ARG A 28 -19.17 24.42 1.79
N TYR A 29 -20.08 24.92 0.97
CA TYR A 29 -19.82 25.22 -0.45
C TYR A 29 -18.91 26.43 -0.65
N GLU A 30 -18.87 27.33 0.34
CA GLU A 30 -18.02 28.54 0.32
C GLU A 30 -16.63 28.28 0.92
N GLN A 31 -16.46 27.23 1.71
CA GLN A 31 -15.25 26.96 2.49
C GLN A 31 -14.42 25.78 1.94
N ARG A 32 -14.50 25.51 0.65
CA ARG A 32 -13.70 24.45 0.01
C ARG A 32 -12.20 24.70 0.20
N SER A 33 -11.48 23.72 0.76
CA SER A 33 -10.02 23.79 0.90
C SER A 33 -9.32 23.62 -0.45
N THR A 34 -8.34 24.47 -0.72
CA THR A 34 -7.47 24.37 -1.90
C THR A 34 -6.28 23.42 -1.69
N ALA A 35 -6.11 22.86 -0.48
CA ALA A 35 -4.98 21.99 -0.14
C ALA A 35 -4.90 20.74 -1.01
N PHE A 36 -6.04 20.28 -1.53
CA PHE A 36 -6.15 19.07 -2.37
C PHE A 36 -6.13 19.37 -3.88
N ASP A 37 -6.18 20.62 -4.30
CA ASP A 37 -6.33 21.00 -5.71
C ASP A 37 -5.19 20.46 -6.59
N LYS A 38 -3.95 20.49 -6.10
CA LYS A 38 -2.80 19.97 -6.86
C LYS A 38 -2.95 18.48 -7.14
N ILE A 39 -3.33 17.67 -6.13
CA ILE A 39 -3.49 16.23 -6.32
C ILE A 39 -4.73 15.89 -7.14
N ILE A 40 -5.82 16.66 -7.02
CA ILE A 40 -7.01 16.53 -7.87
C ILE A 40 -6.65 16.81 -9.34
N SER A 41 -6.00 17.93 -9.59
CA SER A 41 -5.60 18.32 -10.96
C SER A 41 -4.67 17.30 -11.60
N ALA A 42 -3.76 16.72 -10.82
CA ALA A 42 -2.81 15.73 -11.31
C ALA A 42 -3.50 14.44 -11.81
N THR A 43 -4.64 14.04 -11.24
CA THR A 43 -5.36 12.83 -11.66
C THR A 43 -5.86 12.91 -13.12
N HIS A 44 -6.00 14.10 -13.67
CA HIS A 44 -6.40 14.29 -15.06
C HIS A 44 -5.30 13.94 -16.08
N ASP A 45 -4.05 14.03 -15.67
CA ASP A 45 -2.89 13.89 -16.56
C ASP A 45 -2.38 12.46 -16.71
N HIS A 46 -2.75 11.56 -15.80
CA HIS A 46 -2.25 10.17 -15.77
C HIS A 46 -3.36 9.11 -15.89
N PHE A 47 -4.44 9.43 -16.58
CA PHE A 47 -5.50 8.45 -16.84
C PHE A 47 -5.00 7.24 -17.61
N TRP A 48 -5.40 6.04 -17.18
CA TRP A 48 -5.22 4.78 -17.87
C TRP A 48 -6.45 3.89 -17.67
N ASP A 49 -6.65 2.92 -18.58
CA ASP A 49 -7.79 2.00 -18.57
C ASP A 49 -7.28 0.56 -18.69
N PRO A 50 -7.53 -0.31 -17.70
CA PRO A 50 -7.15 -1.72 -17.76
C PRO A 50 -7.95 -2.52 -18.80
N LEU A 51 -8.94 -1.93 -19.45
CA LEU A 51 -9.74 -2.56 -20.51
C LEU A 51 -9.22 -2.20 -21.91
N ASP A 52 -8.34 -1.23 -22.04
CA ASP A 52 -7.80 -0.76 -23.32
C ASP A 52 -6.33 -1.19 -23.48
N LYS A 53 -6.07 -2.05 -24.48
CA LYS A 53 -4.75 -2.61 -24.77
C LYS A 53 -3.67 -1.56 -25.09
N LYS A 54 -4.05 -0.32 -25.42
CA LYS A 54 -3.06 0.76 -25.63
C LYS A 54 -2.29 1.10 -24.35
N TYR A 55 -2.87 0.85 -23.16
CA TYR A 55 -2.22 1.07 -21.87
C TYR A 55 -1.54 -0.20 -21.35
N ILE A 56 -2.25 -1.34 -21.42
CA ILE A 56 -1.77 -2.62 -20.91
C ILE A 56 -2.45 -3.78 -21.65
N ASP A 57 -1.68 -4.73 -22.16
CA ASP A 57 -2.19 -5.93 -22.84
C ASP A 57 -2.01 -7.17 -21.94
N PHE A 58 -3.11 -7.63 -21.36
CA PHE A 58 -3.10 -8.81 -20.48
C PHE A 58 -2.96 -10.16 -21.25
N ASP A 59 -2.94 -10.14 -22.58
CA ASP A 59 -2.67 -11.32 -23.40
C ASP A 59 -1.16 -11.51 -23.66
N GLU A 60 -0.30 -10.60 -23.21
CA GLU A 60 1.16 -10.71 -23.33
C GLU A 60 1.65 -11.99 -22.66
N PRO A 61 2.36 -12.87 -23.39
CA PRO A 61 2.77 -14.17 -22.86
C PRO A 61 3.96 -14.05 -21.89
N PHE A 62 4.02 -14.98 -20.93
CA PHE A 62 5.16 -15.17 -20.06
C PHE A 62 5.38 -16.67 -19.81
N ASP A 63 6.63 -17.13 -19.85
CA ASP A 63 6.97 -18.54 -19.62
C ASP A 63 7.00 -18.87 -18.12
N MET A 64 5.83 -19.20 -17.58
CA MET A 64 5.63 -19.56 -16.18
C MET A 64 6.33 -20.85 -15.76
N VAL A 65 6.73 -21.70 -16.72
CA VAL A 65 7.33 -23.01 -16.46
C VAL A 65 8.85 -22.89 -16.29
N ASN A 66 9.49 -22.14 -17.18
CA ASN A 66 10.96 -22.09 -17.23
C ASN A 66 11.54 -20.80 -16.65
N VAL A 67 10.71 -19.79 -16.34
CA VAL A 67 11.16 -18.50 -15.84
C VAL A 67 10.53 -18.17 -14.49
N ALA A 68 11.37 -17.99 -13.48
CA ALA A 68 10.93 -17.48 -12.20
C ALA A 68 10.62 -15.98 -12.32
N MET A 69 9.42 -15.56 -11.89
CA MET A 69 8.99 -14.17 -11.91
C MET A 69 9.87 -13.24 -11.10
N MET A 70 10.43 -13.75 -10.00
CA MET A 70 11.37 -13.00 -9.16
C MET A 70 12.73 -13.71 -9.12
N PRO A 71 13.85 -12.98 -9.09
CA PRO A 71 15.17 -13.57 -8.88
C PRO A 71 15.26 -14.35 -7.57
N GLU A 72 15.98 -15.47 -7.54
CA GLU A 72 16.18 -16.27 -6.33
C GLU A 72 16.83 -15.46 -5.20
N GLU A 73 17.70 -14.49 -5.56
CA GLU A 73 18.36 -13.59 -4.62
C GLU A 73 17.35 -12.75 -3.81
N GLN A 74 16.19 -12.48 -4.39
CA GLN A 74 15.08 -11.76 -3.76
C GLN A 74 14.15 -12.69 -2.95
N GLN A 75 14.47 -14.00 -2.88
CA GLN A 75 13.70 -15.01 -2.15
C GLN A 75 14.52 -15.58 -0.97
N PRO A 76 14.61 -14.86 0.17
CA PRO A 76 15.44 -15.30 1.31
C PRO A 76 15.05 -16.67 1.86
N ILE A 77 13.81 -17.09 1.65
CA ILE A 77 13.26 -18.38 2.05
C ILE A 77 14.01 -19.56 1.38
N LEU A 78 14.42 -19.42 0.13
CA LEU A 78 15.16 -20.44 -0.61
C LEU A 78 16.56 -20.71 -0.04
N ARG A 79 17.06 -19.84 0.86
CA ARG A 79 18.36 -20.00 1.53
C ARG A 79 18.24 -20.75 2.86
N LEU A 80 17.05 -21.13 3.28
CA LEU A 80 16.83 -21.98 4.43
C LEU A 80 17.31 -23.40 4.08
N PRO A 81 18.16 -24.05 4.90
CA PRO A 81 18.70 -25.37 4.56
C PRO A 81 17.62 -26.39 4.23
N TYR A 82 16.57 -26.47 5.04
CA TYR A 82 15.44 -27.33 4.82
C TYR A 82 14.71 -27.07 3.49
N VAL A 83 14.47 -25.79 3.16
CA VAL A 83 13.82 -25.41 1.89
C VAL A 83 14.72 -25.69 0.69
N ALA A 84 16.01 -25.38 0.80
CA ALA A 84 16.99 -25.64 -0.26
C ALA A 84 17.12 -27.12 -0.58
N GLU A 85 17.07 -28.00 0.45
CA GLU A 85 17.08 -29.46 0.28
C GLU A 85 15.81 -29.95 -0.41
N LYS A 86 14.64 -29.52 0.04
CA LYS A 86 13.34 -29.92 -0.52
C LYS A 86 13.13 -29.43 -1.94
N LEU A 87 13.56 -28.20 -2.25
CA LEU A 87 13.49 -27.59 -3.55
C LEU A 87 14.83 -27.67 -4.29
N ALA A 88 15.44 -28.86 -4.36
CA ALA A 88 16.71 -29.08 -5.06
C ALA A 88 16.56 -28.97 -6.58
N ASP A 89 15.42 -29.36 -7.15
CA ASP A 89 15.12 -29.25 -8.58
C ASP A 89 14.91 -27.78 -8.98
N PRO A 90 15.64 -27.26 -9.99
CA PRO A 90 15.49 -25.90 -10.48
C PRO A 90 14.06 -25.57 -10.98
N LEU A 91 13.35 -26.50 -11.60
CA LEU A 91 11.98 -26.28 -12.08
C LEU A 91 11.00 -26.18 -10.90
N GLU A 92 11.17 -26.99 -9.86
CA GLU A 92 10.38 -26.87 -8.63
C GLU A 92 10.63 -25.53 -7.91
N ARG A 93 11.86 -25.01 -7.95
CA ARG A 93 12.15 -23.66 -7.44
C ARG A 93 11.41 -22.57 -8.22
N ILE A 94 11.44 -22.64 -9.54
CA ILE A 94 10.72 -21.72 -10.41
C ILE A 94 9.23 -21.78 -10.08
N ARG A 95 8.66 -22.98 -10.02
CA ARG A 95 7.26 -23.21 -9.69
C ARG A 95 6.92 -22.63 -8.30
N PHE A 96 7.75 -22.86 -7.29
CA PHE A 96 7.58 -22.33 -5.95
C PHE A 96 7.60 -20.79 -5.95
N ILE A 97 8.58 -20.15 -6.60
CA ILE A 97 8.67 -18.69 -6.70
C ILE A 97 7.40 -18.14 -7.34
N ASN A 98 6.95 -18.74 -8.43
CA ASN A 98 5.75 -18.29 -9.15
C ASN A 98 4.47 -18.49 -8.33
N HIS A 99 4.40 -19.54 -7.49
CA HIS A 99 3.31 -19.73 -6.51
C HIS A 99 3.33 -18.68 -5.39
N MET A 100 4.52 -18.32 -4.92
CA MET A 100 4.67 -17.21 -3.96
C MET A 100 4.19 -15.88 -4.55
N GLN A 101 4.41 -15.67 -5.86
CA GLN A 101 3.90 -14.47 -6.53
C GLN A 101 2.37 -14.50 -6.66
N LEU A 102 1.74 -15.65 -6.90
CA LEU A 102 0.27 -15.75 -6.86
C LEU A 102 -0.30 -15.26 -5.52
N TRP A 103 0.33 -15.68 -4.40
CA TRP A 103 -0.07 -15.21 -3.08
C TRP A 103 0.11 -13.68 -2.93
N ASN A 104 1.26 -13.16 -3.36
CA ASN A 104 1.56 -11.74 -3.26
C ASN A 104 0.58 -10.89 -4.08
N PHE A 105 0.35 -11.24 -5.35
CA PHE A 105 -0.60 -10.53 -6.21
C PHE A 105 -2.04 -10.63 -5.72
N SER A 106 -2.43 -11.78 -5.15
CA SER A 106 -3.75 -11.94 -4.54
C SER A 106 -3.90 -11.08 -3.29
N SER A 107 -2.86 -11.00 -2.45
CA SER A 107 -2.85 -10.14 -1.27
C SER A 107 -2.95 -8.66 -1.66
N ILE A 108 -2.24 -8.24 -2.72
CA ILE A 108 -2.37 -6.90 -3.30
C ILE A 108 -3.81 -6.67 -3.77
N LEU A 109 -4.36 -7.55 -4.59
CA LEU A 109 -5.76 -7.43 -5.06
C LEU A 109 -6.76 -7.25 -3.92
N HIS A 110 -6.59 -7.97 -2.81
CA HIS A 110 -7.45 -7.81 -1.64
C HIS A 110 -7.21 -6.48 -0.91
N GLY A 111 -5.97 -5.98 -0.91
CA GLY A 111 -5.62 -4.64 -0.42
C GLY A 111 -6.32 -3.56 -1.24
N GLU A 112 -6.21 -3.60 -2.57
CA GLU A 112 -6.86 -2.67 -3.50
C GLU A 112 -8.39 -2.66 -3.34
N GLN A 113 -9.00 -3.85 -3.15
CA GLN A 113 -10.43 -3.92 -2.84
C GLN A 113 -10.76 -3.24 -1.49
N GLY A 114 -9.85 -3.34 -0.52
CA GLY A 114 -9.95 -2.62 0.74
C GLY A 114 -9.86 -1.11 0.56
N ALA A 115 -8.87 -0.65 -0.23
CA ALA A 115 -8.65 0.76 -0.55
C ALA A 115 -9.84 1.37 -1.33
N LEU A 116 -10.40 0.62 -2.28
CA LEU A 116 -11.63 1.01 -2.99
C LEU A 116 -12.80 1.25 -2.03
N ASN A 117 -13.06 0.31 -1.12
CA ASN A 117 -14.16 0.44 -0.16
C ASN A 117 -13.92 1.58 0.83
N LEU A 118 -12.67 1.78 1.23
CA LEU A 118 -12.31 2.84 2.16
C LEU A 118 -12.46 4.22 1.51
N SER A 119 -11.88 4.45 0.33
CA SER A 119 -11.95 5.73 -0.37
C SER A 119 -13.40 6.14 -0.64
N ALA A 120 -14.26 5.16 -1.04
CA ALA A 120 -15.70 5.38 -1.14
C ALA A 120 -16.33 5.80 0.20
N SER A 121 -15.91 5.20 1.31
CA SER A 121 -16.40 5.59 2.65
C SER A 121 -15.93 6.98 3.07
N LEU A 122 -14.72 7.38 2.70
CA LEU A 122 -14.21 8.74 2.95
C LEU A 122 -14.96 9.79 2.12
N CYS A 123 -15.27 9.47 0.86
CA CYS A 123 -16.12 10.31 0.02
C CYS A 123 -17.49 10.59 0.67
N HIS A 124 -18.02 9.63 1.42
CA HIS A 124 -19.31 9.73 2.10
C HIS A 124 -19.28 10.59 3.38
N VAL A 125 -18.15 10.66 4.07
CA VAL A 125 -18.08 11.28 5.42
C VAL A 125 -17.21 12.54 5.51
N LEU A 126 -16.31 12.82 4.55
CA LEU A 126 -15.44 13.99 4.61
C LEU A 126 -16.24 15.27 4.34
N LYS A 127 -16.17 16.24 5.29
CA LYS A 127 -16.89 17.51 5.19
C LYS A 127 -16.23 18.51 4.23
N ASP A 128 -14.88 18.51 4.13
CA ASP A 128 -14.16 19.37 3.16
C ASP A 128 -14.43 18.91 1.72
N GLN A 129 -14.93 19.81 0.87
CA GLN A 129 -15.27 19.47 -0.52
C GLN A 129 -14.05 19.00 -1.33
N GLY A 130 -12.88 19.63 -1.14
CA GLY A 130 -11.66 19.21 -1.83
C GLY A 130 -11.20 17.83 -1.42
N ALA A 131 -11.27 17.50 -0.13
CA ALA A 131 -10.98 16.16 0.37
C ALA A 131 -11.99 15.12 -0.14
N GLN A 132 -13.29 15.47 -0.18
CA GLN A 132 -14.34 14.61 -0.71
C GLN A 132 -14.17 14.33 -2.21
N GLU A 133 -13.85 15.37 -3.01
CA GLU A 133 -13.59 15.26 -4.44
C GLU A 133 -12.40 14.34 -4.70
N TYR A 134 -11.31 14.51 -3.94
CA TYR A 134 -10.16 13.64 -4.07
C TYR A 134 -10.49 12.18 -3.70
N ALA A 135 -11.22 11.96 -2.62
CA ALA A 135 -11.66 10.61 -2.23
C ALA A 135 -12.52 9.94 -3.32
N ALA A 136 -13.36 10.70 -4.05
CA ALA A 136 -14.12 10.20 -5.18
C ALA A 136 -13.21 9.82 -6.37
N ASN A 137 -12.19 10.63 -6.67
CA ASN A 137 -11.18 10.32 -7.69
C ASN A 137 -10.42 9.04 -7.32
N GLN A 138 -9.93 8.95 -6.09
CA GLN A 138 -9.25 7.75 -5.61
C GLN A 138 -10.14 6.52 -5.72
N THR A 139 -11.42 6.61 -5.35
CA THR A 139 -12.37 5.49 -5.48
C THR A 139 -12.40 4.95 -6.92
N ARG A 140 -12.36 5.82 -7.92
CA ARG A 140 -12.30 5.44 -9.34
C ARG A 140 -10.96 4.79 -9.70
N GLU A 141 -9.87 5.31 -9.16
CA GLU A 141 -8.51 4.79 -9.39
C GLU A 141 -8.35 3.40 -8.78
N GLU A 142 -8.78 3.19 -7.54
CA GLU A 142 -8.79 1.88 -6.88
C GLU A 142 -9.65 0.85 -7.65
N ALA A 143 -10.77 1.26 -8.23
CA ALA A 143 -11.59 0.35 -9.04
C ALA A 143 -10.84 -0.16 -10.27
N ARG A 144 -9.99 0.67 -10.91
CA ARG A 144 -9.15 0.21 -12.04
C ARG A 144 -7.98 -0.64 -11.57
N HIS A 145 -7.42 -0.41 -10.37
CA HIS A 145 -6.39 -1.26 -9.77
C HIS A 145 -6.93 -2.67 -9.52
N VAL A 146 -8.09 -2.79 -8.87
CA VAL A 146 -8.78 -4.07 -8.65
C VAL A 146 -8.98 -4.81 -9.98
N THR A 147 -9.45 -4.11 -11.02
CA THR A 147 -9.64 -4.69 -12.36
C THR A 147 -8.31 -5.13 -12.97
N GLY A 148 -7.27 -4.31 -12.87
CA GLY A 148 -5.93 -4.59 -13.40
C GLY A 148 -5.31 -5.83 -12.76
N PHE A 149 -5.27 -5.88 -11.43
CA PHE A 149 -4.72 -7.04 -10.70
C PHE A 149 -5.54 -8.31 -10.91
N ALA A 150 -6.88 -8.22 -10.95
CA ALA A 150 -7.73 -9.38 -11.22
C ALA A 150 -7.47 -9.97 -12.63
N LYS A 151 -7.33 -9.11 -13.65
CA LYS A 151 -7.00 -9.53 -15.02
C LYS A 151 -5.60 -10.14 -15.12
N TYR A 152 -4.61 -9.52 -14.44
CA TYR A 152 -3.25 -10.04 -14.39
C TYR A 152 -3.20 -11.44 -13.78
N ILE A 153 -3.81 -11.62 -12.58
CA ILE A 153 -3.88 -12.92 -11.92
C ILE A 153 -4.58 -13.96 -12.82
N LYS A 154 -5.68 -13.56 -13.47
CA LYS A 154 -6.39 -14.42 -14.39
C LYS A 154 -5.50 -14.88 -15.56
N SER A 155 -4.68 -13.98 -16.11
CA SER A 155 -3.80 -14.29 -17.26
C SER A 155 -2.65 -15.23 -16.90
N ARG A 156 -2.18 -15.24 -15.63
CA ARG A 156 -1.03 -16.05 -15.19
C ARG A 156 -1.43 -17.33 -14.44
N TRP A 157 -2.49 -17.28 -13.63
CA TRP A 157 -2.88 -18.40 -12.75
C TRP A 157 -4.37 -18.79 -12.84
N GLY A 158 -5.16 -18.06 -13.62
CA GLY A 158 -6.59 -18.32 -13.80
C GLY A 158 -7.48 -17.71 -12.72
N ARG A 159 -7.07 -17.70 -11.46
CA ARG A 159 -7.87 -17.15 -10.35
C ARG A 159 -6.98 -16.74 -9.18
N PRO A 160 -7.43 -15.77 -8.35
CA PRO A 160 -6.75 -15.40 -7.10
C PRO A 160 -6.93 -16.48 -6.03
N VAL A 161 -6.07 -16.42 -4.99
CA VAL A 161 -6.20 -17.18 -3.76
C VAL A 161 -6.90 -16.36 -2.67
N PRO A 162 -7.47 -16.99 -1.63
CA PRO A 162 -8.16 -16.29 -0.55
C PRO A 162 -7.26 -15.30 0.21
N CYS A 163 -7.88 -14.25 0.75
CA CYS A 163 -7.20 -13.28 1.61
C CYS A 163 -6.68 -13.93 2.88
N GLY A 164 -5.42 -13.67 3.22
CA GLY A 164 -4.83 -14.10 4.49
C GLY A 164 -5.60 -13.51 5.68
N ALA A 165 -5.77 -14.30 6.75
CA ALA A 165 -6.60 -13.93 7.90
C ALA A 165 -6.14 -12.62 8.56
N ALA A 166 -4.82 -12.39 8.67
CA ALA A 166 -4.26 -11.19 9.27
C ALA A 166 -4.53 -9.93 8.44
N LEU A 167 -4.30 -9.99 7.11
CA LEU A 167 -4.63 -8.89 6.21
C LEU A 167 -6.13 -8.61 6.24
N LYS A 168 -6.96 -9.65 6.15
CA LYS A 168 -8.41 -9.53 6.23
C LYS A 168 -8.86 -8.84 7.52
N ALA A 169 -8.33 -9.24 8.67
CA ALA A 169 -8.67 -8.65 9.97
C ALA A 169 -8.29 -7.17 10.02
N LEU A 170 -7.10 -6.80 9.55
CA LEU A 170 -6.65 -5.42 9.50
C LEU A 170 -7.52 -4.57 8.56
N LEU A 171 -7.82 -5.07 7.36
CA LEU A 171 -8.69 -4.36 6.41
C LEU A 171 -10.09 -4.13 6.99
N ILE A 172 -10.67 -5.14 7.65
CA ILE A 172 -11.98 -5.00 8.33
C ILE A 172 -11.89 -3.94 9.43
N GLU A 173 -10.88 -3.99 10.29
CA GLU A 173 -10.72 -3.02 11.38
C GLU A 173 -10.60 -1.58 10.85
N ILE A 174 -9.89 -1.38 9.74
CA ILE A 174 -9.74 -0.06 9.11
C ILE A 174 -11.05 0.39 8.45
N ILE A 175 -11.65 -0.46 7.63
CA ILE A 175 -12.81 -0.10 6.78
C ILE A 175 -14.07 0.10 7.63
N GLU A 176 -14.30 -0.77 8.61
CA GLU A 176 -15.49 -0.72 9.45
C GLU A 176 -15.36 0.23 10.65
N SER A 177 -14.17 0.81 10.88
CA SER A 177 -13.99 1.76 11.98
C SER A 177 -14.91 2.97 11.83
N PRO A 178 -15.63 3.37 12.91
CA PRO A 178 -16.36 4.63 12.93
C PRO A 178 -15.43 5.85 13.05
N ALA A 179 -14.16 5.67 13.44
CA ALA A 179 -13.20 6.74 13.63
C ALA A 179 -12.43 7.04 12.33
N VAL A 180 -12.64 8.24 11.77
CA VAL A 180 -12.04 8.63 10.49
C VAL A 180 -10.51 8.61 10.51
N TYR A 181 -9.88 8.96 11.65
CA TYR A 181 -8.42 8.91 11.78
C TYR A 181 -7.88 7.48 11.59
N LYS A 182 -8.61 6.47 12.05
CA LYS A 182 -8.23 5.07 11.84
C LYS A 182 -8.24 4.69 10.37
N LYS A 183 -9.23 5.18 9.63
CA LYS A 183 -9.34 4.97 8.18
C LYS A 183 -8.16 5.61 7.44
N ILE A 184 -7.90 6.89 7.70
CA ILE A 184 -6.88 7.65 6.98
C ILE A 184 -5.47 7.14 7.33
N ILE A 185 -5.16 6.95 8.60
CA ILE A 185 -3.83 6.46 8.99
C ILE A 185 -3.65 5.00 8.59
N GLY A 186 -4.64 4.15 8.83
CA GLY A 186 -4.56 2.73 8.51
C GLY A 186 -4.41 2.47 7.02
N MET A 187 -5.22 3.11 6.18
CA MET A 187 -5.18 2.91 4.73
C MET A 187 -4.25 3.90 4.05
N GLN A 188 -4.59 5.18 4.03
CA GLN A 188 -3.91 6.18 3.23
C GLN A 188 -2.41 6.37 3.56
N MET A 189 -2.00 6.02 4.76
CA MET A 189 -0.59 6.14 5.14
C MET A 189 0.11 4.79 5.24
N LEU A 190 -0.52 3.79 5.84
CA LEU A 190 0.15 2.55 6.17
C LEU A 190 -0.03 1.48 5.09
N VAL A 191 -1.24 1.20 4.65
CA VAL A 191 -1.46 0.19 3.59
C VAL A 191 -0.95 0.72 2.26
N GLU A 192 -1.26 1.97 1.88
CA GLU A 192 -0.72 2.62 0.68
C GLU A 192 0.80 2.79 0.75
N GLY A 193 1.36 3.17 1.91
CA GLY A 193 2.81 3.23 2.11
C GLY A 193 3.49 1.87 1.94
N LEU A 194 2.86 0.78 2.42
CA LEU A 194 3.32 -0.58 2.20
C LEU A 194 3.25 -0.96 0.71
N ALA A 195 2.14 -0.61 0.05
CA ALA A 195 1.90 -0.85 -1.37
C ALA A 195 2.97 -0.17 -2.24
N MET A 196 3.30 1.10 -1.99
CA MET A 196 4.39 1.81 -2.69
C MET A 196 5.72 1.04 -2.65
N GLY A 197 6.11 0.52 -1.48
CA GLY A 197 7.32 -0.29 -1.35
C GLY A 197 7.24 -1.63 -2.10
N ALA A 198 6.08 -2.29 -2.04
CA ALA A 198 5.83 -3.57 -2.72
C ALA A 198 5.84 -3.40 -4.25
N PHE A 199 5.19 -2.35 -4.76
CA PHE A 199 5.12 -2.05 -6.19
C PHE A 199 6.48 -1.64 -6.75
N ALA A 200 7.23 -0.79 -6.03
CA ALA A 200 8.59 -0.44 -6.42
C ALA A 200 9.51 -1.67 -6.49
N ASN A 201 9.41 -2.58 -5.52
CA ASN A 201 10.13 -3.86 -5.53
C ASN A 201 9.70 -4.73 -6.73
N GLY A 202 8.39 -4.86 -6.96
CA GLY A 202 7.83 -5.59 -8.09
C GLY A 202 8.27 -4.98 -9.43
N PHE A 203 8.19 -3.68 -9.60
CA PHE A 203 8.65 -3.00 -10.81
C PHE A 203 10.15 -3.25 -11.09
N LYS A 204 10.97 -3.16 -10.04
CA LYS A 204 12.43 -3.29 -10.16
C LYS A 204 12.88 -4.71 -10.46
N PHE A 205 12.29 -5.71 -9.84
CA PHE A 205 12.83 -7.06 -9.83
C PHE A 205 11.95 -8.11 -10.54
N ASN A 206 10.68 -7.85 -10.80
CA ASN A 206 9.84 -8.82 -11.49
C ASN A 206 10.33 -8.99 -12.94
N ARG A 207 10.43 -10.24 -13.38
CA ARG A 207 10.88 -10.59 -14.74
C ARG A 207 9.75 -10.64 -15.75
N ASP A 208 8.48 -10.66 -15.30
CA ASP A 208 7.33 -10.55 -16.18
C ASP A 208 7.13 -9.08 -16.60
N PRO A 209 7.28 -8.74 -17.90
CA PRO A 209 7.11 -7.37 -18.37
C PRO A 209 5.71 -6.81 -18.09
N LEU A 210 4.69 -7.67 -18.18
CA LEU A 210 3.30 -7.28 -17.90
C LEU A 210 3.12 -6.89 -16.42
N ALA A 211 3.70 -7.66 -15.49
CA ALA A 211 3.68 -7.31 -14.06
C ALA A 211 4.36 -5.96 -13.81
N ARG A 212 5.54 -5.75 -14.39
CA ARG A 212 6.26 -4.47 -14.27
C ARG A 212 5.43 -3.31 -14.80
N LYS A 213 4.78 -3.50 -15.95
CA LYS A 213 3.90 -2.49 -16.54
C LYS A 213 2.71 -2.17 -15.64
N LEU A 214 2.07 -3.19 -15.08
CA LEU A 214 0.95 -3.01 -14.16
C LEU A 214 1.40 -2.23 -12.91
N PHE A 215 2.52 -2.61 -12.28
CA PHE A 215 3.05 -1.87 -11.13
C PHE A 215 3.37 -0.42 -11.47
N GLN A 216 3.96 -0.14 -12.64
CA GLN A 216 4.24 1.23 -13.07
C GLN A 216 2.96 2.06 -13.19
N LEU A 217 1.91 1.51 -13.83
CA LEU A 217 0.63 2.20 -14.01
C LEU A 217 -0.05 2.49 -12.67
N VAL A 218 -0.12 1.49 -11.79
CA VAL A 218 -0.71 1.66 -10.46
C VAL A 218 0.07 2.70 -9.65
N MET A 219 1.39 2.67 -9.67
CA MET A 219 2.22 3.65 -8.94
C MET A 219 2.01 5.09 -9.41
N THR A 220 1.51 5.34 -10.63
CA THR A 220 1.17 6.71 -11.05
C THR A 220 0.04 7.29 -10.22
N ASP A 221 -0.86 6.45 -9.72
CA ASP A 221 -1.99 6.83 -8.89
C ASP A 221 -1.59 6.86 -7.41
N GLU A 222 -0.92 5.81 -6.95
CA GLU A 222 -0.50 5.63 -5.55
C GLU A 222 0.35 6.79 -5.02
N ALA A 223 1.19 7.38 -5.87
CA ALA A 223 1.97 8.56 -5.51
C ALA A 223 1.10 9.74 -5.06
N PHE A 224 -0.16 9.80 -5.46
CA PHE A 224 -1.13 10.81 -5.05
C PHE A 224 -2.03 10.36 -3.90
N HIS A 225 -2.39 9.07 -3.83
CA HIS A 225 -3.11 8.48 -2.70
C HIS A 225 -2.36 8.71 -1.39
N HIS A 226 -1.09 8.39 -1.37
CA HIS A 226 -0.21 8.64 -0.24
C HIS A 226 -0.16 10.12 0.18
N LYS A 227 -0.16 11.06 -0.79
CA LYS A 227 -0.15 12.50 -0.50
C LYS A 227 -1.44 12.98 0.14
N PHE A 228 -2.57 12.40 -0.20
CA PHE A 228 -3.84 12.71 0.46
C PHE A 228 -3.74 12.51 1.97
N GLY A 229 -3.22 11.37 2.40
CA GLY A 229 -3.01 11.10 3.82
C GLY A 229 -2.08 12.13 4.48
N LYS A 230 -0.99 12.51 3.82
CA LYS A 230 -0.07 13.54 4.31
C LYS A 230 -0.73 14.91 4.45
N ILE A 231 -1.46 15.37 3.43
CA ILE A 231 -2.18 16.66 3.46
C ILE A 231 -3.17 16.67 4.63
N TRP A 232 -3.91 15.58 4.80
CA TRP A 232 -4.83 15.44 5.93
C TRP A 232 -4.09 15.52 7.27
N ALA A 233 -2.96 14.82 7.42
CA ALA A 233 -2.16 14.84 8.65
C ALA A 233 -1.64 16.24 8.96
N ASP A 234 -1.08 16.95 7.99
CA ASP A 234 -0.56 18.32 8.15
C ASP A 234 -1.65 19.30 8.60
N LYS A 235 -2.89 19.10 8.16
CA LYS A 235 -4.04 19.94 8.56
C LYS A 235 -4.63 19.58 9.92
N THR A 236 -4.53 18.32 10.33
CA THR A 236 -5.28 17.75 11.45
C THR A 236 -4.39 17.57 12.69
N ILE A 237 -3.23 16.92 12.54
CA ILE A 237 -2.38 16.53 13.65
C ILE A 237 -1.96 17.72 14.56
N PRO A 238 -1.59 18.91 14.03
CA PRO A 238 -1.22 20.05 14.85
C PRO A 238 -2.35 20.60 15.74
N LYS A 239 -3.61 20.27 15.42
CA LYS A 239 -4.81 20.76 16.14
C LYS A 239 -5.28 19.80 17.23
N LEU A 240 -4.74 18.59 17.28
CA LEU A 240 -5.15 17.59 18.25
C LEU A 240 -4.66 17.93 19.65
N SER A 241 -5.49 17.65 20.64
CA SER A 241 -5.05 17.63 22.05
C SER A 241 -4.01 16.52 22.24
N GLU A 242 -3.23 16.61 23.31
CA GLU A 242 -2.21 15.60 23.64
C GLU A 242 -2.82 14.18 23.75
N SER A 243 -3.97 14.06 24.40
CA SER A 243 -4.66 12.77 24.55
C SER A 243 -5.10 12.15 23.23
N GLU A 244 -5.56 12.97 22.30
CA GLU A 244 -5.97 12.51 20.98
C GLU A 244 -4.78 12.20 20.08
N ARG A 245 -3.71 12.98 20.19
CA ARG A 245 -2.45 12.69 19.54
C ARG A 245 -1.92 11.32 19.95
N HIS A 246 -1.98 11.01 21.25
CA HIS A 246 -1.58 9.68 21.74
C HIS A 246 -2.44 8.55 21.14
N LEU A 247 -3.76 8.73 21.00
CA LEU A 247 -4.63 7.73 20.36
C LEU A 247 -4.23 7.49 18.89
N VAL A 248 -3.91 8.55 18.18
CA VAL A 248 -3.50 8.50 16.77
C VAL A 248 -2.13 7.81 16.63
N GLU A 249 -1.16 8.14 17.48
CA GLU A 249 0.17 7.52 17.49
C GLU A 249 0.10 6.04 17.87
N ASP A 250 -0.70 5.68 18.88
CA ASP A 250 -0.89 4.28 19.30
C ASP A 250 -1.56 3.45 18.19
N TRP A 251 -2.53 4.02 17.50
CA TRP A 251 -3.15 3.37 16.33
C TRP A 251 -2.13 3.16 15.19
N ALA A 252 -1.31 4.16 14.88
CA ALA A 252 -0.26 4.04 13.88
C ALA A 252 0.74 2.94 14.23
N ALA A 253 1.16 2.87 15.51
CA ALA A 253 2.05 1.82 16.00
C ALA A 253 1.39 0.43 15.94
N HIS A 254 0.11 0.31 16.30
CA HIS A 254 -0.66 -0.93 16.21
C HIS A 254 -0.75 -1.45 14.77
N CYS A 255 -1.10 -0.60 13.82
CA CYS A 255 -1.15 -0.99 12.41
C CYS A 255 0.24 -1.37 11.88
N ALA A 256 1.28 -0.57 12.16
CA ALA A 256 2.65 -0.89 11.76
C ALA A 256 3.10 -2.24 12.33
N GLN A 257 2.79 -2.53 13.58
CA GLN A 257 3.08 -3.81 14.22
C GLN A 257 2.31 -4.95 13.55
N SER A 258 1.03 -4.78 13.26
CA SER A 258 0.20 -5.78 12.60
C SER A 258 0.74 -6.13 11.21
N LEU A 259 1.16 -5.13 10.43
CA LEU A 259 1.78 -5.32 9.12
C LEU A 259 3.16 -5.98 9.22
N LEU A 260 3.96 -5.62 10.23
CA LEU A 260 5.31 -6.16 10.45
C LEU A 260 5.32 -7.64 10.82
N PHE A 261 4.42 -8.07 11.69
CA PHE A 261 4.46 -9.39 12.31
C PHE A 261 3.58 -10.43 11.63
N ASN A 262 2.61 -10.01 10.80
CA ASN A 262 1.66 -10.90 10.13
C ASN A 262 2.15 -11.49 8.79
N ASN A 263 3.46 -11.47 8.53
CA ASN A 263 4.08 -11.97 7.30
C ASN A 263 4.03 -13.51 7.10
N GLY A 264 3.37 -14.26 7.96
CA GLY A 264 3.22 -15.71 7.85
C GLY A 264 1.77 -16.11 8.11
N SER A 265 0.92 -16.06 7.09
CA SER A 265 -0.44 -16.58 7.21
C SER A 265 -0.40 -18.11 7.33
N PRO A 266 -1.10 -18.73 8.30
CA PRO A 266 -1.26 -20.19 8.32
C PRO A 266 -1.89 -20.74 7.04
N LEU A 267 -2.77 -19.95 6.41
CA LEU A 267 -3.37 -20.30 5.13
C LEU A 267 -2.33 -20.30 4.00
N GLN A 268 -1.41 -19.34 3.97
CA GLN A 268 -0.28 -19.33 3.06
C GLN A 268 0.61 -20.55 3.22
N GLN A 269 0.92 -20.90 4.46
CA GLN A 269 1.71 -22.09 4.79
C GLN A 269 1.03 -23.36 4.28
N GLN A 270 -0.27 -23.49 4.50
CA GLN A 270 -1.04 -24.65 4.06
C GLN A 270 -1.17 -24.73 2.54
N MET A 271 -1.48 -23.61 1.87
CA MET A 271 -1.75 -23.59 0.43
C MET A 271 -0.48 -23.65 -0.42
N ILE A 272 0.60 -22.98 0.01
CA ILE A 272 1.84 -22.91 -0.78
C ILE A 272 2.83 -23.96 -0.29
N TYR A 273 3.21 -23.90 0.98
CA TYR A 273 4.28 -24.76 1.47
C TYR A 273 3.90 -26.23 1.46
N GLY A 274 2.64 -26.58 1.81
CA GLY A 274 2.14 -27.95 1.77
C GLY A 274 2.15 -28.56 0.37
N GLU A 275 1.86 -27.77 -0.69
CA GLU A 275 1.92 -28.22 -2.08
C GLU A 275 3.35 -28.62 -2.51
N PHE A 276 4.37 -28.01 -1.90
CA PHE A 276 5.78 -28.31 -2.17
C PHE A 276 6.40 -29.25 -1.13
N GLY A 277 5.58 -29.91 -0.31
CA GLY A 277 6.05 -30.84 0.72
C GLY A 277 6.89 -30.17 1.82
N LEU A 278 6.71 -28.86 2.01
CA LEU A 278 7.37 -28.09 3.07
C LEU A 278 6.55 -28.19 4.35
N ASP A 279 7.12 -28.80 5.40
CA ASP A 279 6.49 -28.88 6.71
C ASP A 279 6.56 -27.50 7.41
N PRO A 280 5.42 -26.93 7.81
CA PRO A 280 5.36 -25.65 8.48
C PRO A 280 6.17 -25.58 9.79
N GLU A 281 6.23 -26.66 10.57
CA GLU A 281 6.95 -26.68 11.85
C GLU A 281 8.47 -26.57 11.65
N HIS A 282 9.01 -27.35 10.71
CA HIS A 282 10.43 -27.25 10.34
C HIS A 282 10.78 -25.88 9.78
N PHE A 283 9.90 -25.34 8.95
CA PHE A 283 10.09 -24.02 8.36
C PHE A 283 10.12 -22.91 9.42
N VAL A 284 9.20 -22.95 10.39
CA VAL A 284 9.17 -21.98 11.50
C VAL A 284 10.41 -22.12 12.37
N ALA A 285 10.85 -23.36 12.68
CA ALA A 285 12.05 -23.61 13.46
C ALA A 285 13.31 -23.00 12.80
N ASP A 286 13.49 -23.21 11.49
CA ASP A 286 14.61 -22.62 10.73
C ASP A 286 14.58 -21.08 10.73
N ILE A 287 13.40 -20.48 10.59
CA ILE A 287 13.24 -19.02 10.66
C ILE A 287 13.61 -18.50 12.06
N MET A 288 13.13 -19.16 13.11
CA MET A 288 13.38 -18.75 14.49
C MET A 288 14.87 -18.86 14.84
N GLU A 289 15.54 -19.94 14.43
CA GLU A 289 16.98 -20.12 14.63
C GLU A 289 17.80 -19.01 13.95
N ARG A 290 17.45 -18.66 12.70
CA ARG A 290 18.09 -17.55 11.99
C ARG A 290 17.82 -16.18 12.58
N ARG A 291 16.65 -16.00 13.22
CA ARG A 291 16.30 -14.72 13.87
C ARG A 291 17.10 -14.46 15.13
N LYS A 292 17.49 -15.51 15.88
CA LYS A 292 18.25 -15.39 17.12
C LYS A 292 19.57 -14.62 16.96
N ASN A 293 20.21 -14.71 15.79
CA ASN A 293 21.54 -14.17 15.54
C ASN A 293 21.58 -13.00 14.56
N ARG A 294 20.42 -12.42 14.20
CA ARG A 294 20.35 -11.31 13.24
C ARG A 294 19.99 -9.99 13.91
N ASP A 295 20.79 -8.98 13.61
CA ASP A 295 20.46 -7.60 13.90
C ASP A 295 19.19 -7.19 13.10
N PRO A 296 18.07 -6.85 13.78
CA PRO A 296 16.85 -6.43 13.10
C PRO A 296 17.08 -5.27 12.12
N LYS A 297 17.97 -4.31 12.46
CA LYS A 297 18.28 -3.15 11.63
C LYS A 297 18.90 -3.53 10.28
N LYS A 298 19.70 -4.60 10.22
CA LYS A 298 20.25 -5.10 8.97
C LYS A 298 19.21 -5.72 8.04
N ARG A 299 18.09 -6.21 8.61
CA ARG A 299 17.00 -6.82 7.85
C ARG A 299 16.24 -5.79 7.03
N PHE A 300 16.10 -4.57 7.54
CA PHE A 300 15.29 -3.52 6.95
C PHE A 300 16.12 -2.48 6.19
N LYS A 301 17.38 -2.80 5.86
CA LYS A 301 18.21 -1.99 4.97
C LYS A 301 17.74 -2.15 3.51
N GLY A 302 17.67 -1.05 2.80
CA GLY A 302 17.31 -0.98 1.39
C GLY A 302 16.09 -0.08 1.15
N GLU A 303 16.21 0.79 0.19
CA GLU A 303 15.20 1.82 -0.14
C GLU A 303 13.83 1.23 -0.49
N THR A 304 13.81 0.07 -1.16
CA THR A 304 12.58 -0.65 -1.53
C THR A 304 12.06 -1.58 -0.44
N ASN A 305 12.66 -1.56 0.76
CA ASN A 305 12.14 -2.36 1.85
C ASN A 305 10.80 -1.80 2.31
N VAL A 306 9.74 -2.59 2.17
CA VAL A 306 8.36 -2.18 2.44
C VAL A 306 8.16 -1.63 3.86
N PHE A 307 8.85 -2.16 4.87
CA PHE A 307 8.74 -1.67 6.24
C PHE A 307 9.48 -0.34 6.45
N ARG A 308 10.61 -0.16 5.77
CA ARG A 308 11.32 1.12 5.77
C ARG A 308 10.44 2.22 5.18
N VAL A 309 9.80 1.92 4.05
CA VAL A 309 8.85 2.84 3.38
C VAL A 309 7.70 3.19 4.32
N LEU A 310 7.08 2.21 4.96
CA LEU A 310 5.98 2.40 5.90
C LEU A 310 6.36 3.29 7.08
N ILE A 311 7.50 3.03 7.73
CA ILE A 311 7.94 3.83 8.88
C ILE A 311 8.34 5.25 8.44
N LYS A 312 8.95 5.40 7.25
CA LYS A 312 9.22 6.72 6.66
C LYS A 312 7.95 7.53 6.43
N THR A 313 6.87 6.89 5.97
CA THR A 313 5.56 7.52 5.83
C THR A 313 5.06 8.10 7.14
N LEU A 314 5.07 7.31 8.21
CA LEU A 314 4.65 7.78 9.54
C LEU A 314 5.53 8.90 10.08
N LEU A 315 6.85 8.82 9.85
CA LEU A 315 7.79 9.84 10.27
C LEU A 315 7.52 11.16 9.55
N ASN A 316 7.36 11.11 8.24
CA ASN A 316 7.06 12.28 7.41
C ASN A 316 5.70 12.93 7.73
N ALA A 317 4.75 12.13 8.21
CA ALA A 317 3.43 12.60 8.64
C ALA A 317 3.42 13.14 10.09
N GLY A 318 4.55 13.13 10.81
CA GLY A 318 4.63 13.57 12.20
C GLY A 318 3.93 12.64 13.20
N LEU A 319 3.73 11.37 12.84
CA LEU A 319 3.07 10.35 13.65
C LEU A 319 4.06 9.54 14.50
N ILE A 320 5.35 9.79 14.36
CA ILE A 320 6.40 9.24 15.21
C ILE A 320 6.98 10.39 16.03
N THR A 321 6.66 10.42 17.31
CA THR A 321 7.17 11.39 18.28
C THR A 321 8.20 10.77 19.22
N GLU A 322 8.80 11.55 20.11
CA GLU A 322 9.71 11.02 21.14
C GLU A 322 9.07 9.88 21.95
N ARG A 323 7.75 9.92 22.15
CA ARG A 323 7.00 8.89 22.88
C ARG A 323 7.04 7.53 22.18
N THR A 324 6.92 7.50 20.86
CA THR A 324 6.81 6.26 20.08
C THR A 324 8.09 5.91 19.32
N ARG A 325 9.04 6.85 19.22
CA ARG A 325 10.30 6.67 18.47
C ARG A 325 11.08 5.40 18.86
N GLY A 326 11.11 5.09 20.18
CA GLY A 326 11.81 3.92 20.70
C GLY A 326 11.33 2.60 20.13
N PHE A 327 10.02 2.47 19.86
CA PHE A 327 9.44 1.29 19.22
C PHE A 327 9.99 1.09 17.79
N TYR A 328 10.03 2.13 16.98
CA TYR A 328 10.51 2.06 15.60
C TYR A 328 12.03 1.93 15.51
N ALA A 329 12.76 2.54 16.45
CA ALA A 329 14.21 2.48 16.55
C ALA A 329 14.78 1.07 16.81
N MET A 330 13.95 0.14 17.27
CA MET A 330 14.32 -1.29 17.36
C MET A 330 14.58 -1.93 15.98
N TYR A 331 13.97 -1.39 14.93
CA TYR A 331 13.98 -1.96 13.59
C TYR A 331 14.81 -1.16 12.60
N LEU A 332 14.88 0.16 12.76
CA LEU A 332 15.51 1.08 11.83
C LEU A 332 16.37 2.12 12.56
N ASP A 333 17.37 2.66 11.86
CA ASP A 333 18.03 3.87 12.26
C ASP A 333 17.13 5.07 11.92
N MET A 334 16.56 5.69 12.95
CA MET A 334 15.58 6.77 12.80
C MET A 334 16.23 8.08 12.35
N ASP A 335 17.51 8.31 12.67
CA ASP A 335 18.23 9.51 12.25
C ASP A 335 18.63 9.41 10.78
N GLU A 336 19.10 8.22 10.34
CA GLU A 336 19.35 7.92 8.93
C GLU A 336 18.06 8.11 8.12
N LEU A 337 16.94 7.56 8.61
CA LEU A 337 15.64 7.65 7.92
C LEU A 337 15.17 9.10 7.79
N GLN A 338 15.36 9.91 8.82
CA GLN A 338 14.99 11.33 8.81
C GLN A 338 15.84 12.15 7.86
N ALA A 339 17.13 11.82 7.72
CA ALA A 339 18.06 12.49 6.81
C ALA A 339 17.74 12.26 5.31
N GLU A 340 16.99 11.21 4.97
CA GLU A 340 16.57 10.92 3.57
C GLU A 340 15.53 11.91 3.03
N GLY A 341 14.93 12.75 3.88
CA GLY A 341 13.89 13.69 3.48
C GLY A 341 12.56 13.02 3.12
N THR A 342 11.71 13.76 2.42
CA THR A 342 10.31 13.37 2.17
C THR A 342 10.09 12.53 0.91
N ARG A 343 11.10 12.46 0.00
CA ARG A 343 10.97 11.70 -1.26
C ARG A 343 10.76 10.20 -0.98
N MET A 344 9.78 9.61 -1.66
CA MET A 344 9.45 8.20 -1.54
C MET A 344 10.08 7.39 -2.68
N VAL A 345 10.34 6.11 -2.43
CA VAL A 345 10.98 5.20 -3.39
C VAL A 345 10.21 5.03 -4.71
N GLY A 346 8.90 5.23 -4.67
CA GLY A 346 8.03 5.11 -5.82
C GLY A 346 7.91 6.36 -6.70
N ASP A 347 8.38 7.51 -6.22
CA ASP A 347 8.15 8.80 -6.90
C ASP A 347 8.77 8.83 -8.30
N ASP A 348 10.00 8.34 -8.46
CA ASP A 348 10.66 8.29 -9.78
C ASP A 348 9.93 7.39 -10.78
N ILE A 349 9.44 6.24 -10.31
CA ILE A 349 8.70 5.25 -11.12
C ILE A 349 7.36 5.85 -11.56
N ALA A 350 6.68 6.52 -10.63
CA ALA A 350 5.43 7.21 -10.91
C ALA A 350 5.63 8.36 -11.91
N GLU A 351 6.67 9.19 -11.76
CA GLU A 351 7.00 10.26 -12.72
C GLU A 351 7.26 9.72 -14.13
N GLU A 352 7.98 8.61 -14.25
CA GLU A 352 8.20 7.94 -15.53
C GLU A 352 6.89 7.43 -16.13
N GLY A 353 6.04 6.80 -15.30
CA GLY A 353 4.72 6.32 -15.68
C GLY A 353 3.80 7.44 -16.14
N ILE A 354 3.79 8.59 -15.46
CA ILE A 354 3.00 9.77 -15.84
C ILE A 354 3.46 10.30 -17.20
N ARG A 355 4.79 10.44 -17.44
CA ARG A 355 5.30 10.86 -18.76
C ARG A 355 4.85 9.91 -19.87
N TYR A 356 4.89 8.61 -19.61
CA TYR A 356 4.40 7.60 -20.54
C TYR A 356 2.90 7.77 -20.83
N LEU A 357 2.07 7.99 -19.82
CA LEU A 357 0.64 8.19 -19.97
C LEU A 357 0.29 9.52 -20.68
N GLN A 358 1.01 10.58 -20.36
CA GLN A 358 0.87 11.86 -21.07
C GLN A 358 1.18 11.72 -22.55
N ALA A 359 2.23 10.97 -22.92
CA ALA A 359 2.58 10.72 -24.32
C ALA A 359 1.48 9.95 -25.06
N ILE A 360 0.78 9.04 -24.39
CA ILE A 360 -0.35 8.30 -24.97
C ILE A 360 -1.61 9.17 -25.06
N ASN A 361 -1.93 9.90 -23.98
CA ASN A 361 -3.22 10.58 -23.84
C ASN A 361 -3.27 11.93 -24.59
N PHE A 362 -2.12 12.62 -24.68
CA PHE A 362 -2.10 14.01 -25.17
C PHE A 362 -1.20 14.25 -26.39
N LYS A 363 -0.76 13.23 -27.05
CA LYS A 363 0.12 13.07 -28.22
C LYS A 363 1.06 14.23 -28.64
N ASP A 364 0.80 15.49 -28.28
CA ASP A 364 1.56 16.68 -28.73
C ASP A 364 1.66 17.79 -27.66
N GLN A 365 1.34 17.53 -26.40
CA GLN A 365 1.41 18.54 -25.34
C GLN A 365 2.50 18.21 -24.34
N ASN A 366 3.62 18.93 -24.38
CA ASN A 366 4.64 18.91 -23.30
C ASN A 366 4.05 19.55 -22.04
N ARG A 367 3.55 18.73 -21.13
CA ARG A 367 3.11 19.16 -19.80
C ARG A 367 4.18 18.88 -18.75
N PRO A 368 4.45 19.80 -17.82
CA PRO A 368 5.40 19.56 -16.75
C PRO A 368 4.87 18.45 -15.83
N VAL A 369 5.73 17.48 -15.52
CA VAL A 369 5.44 16.41 -14.56
C VAL A 369 6.12 16.73 -13.25
N SER A 370 5.36 16.92 -12.19
CA SER A 370 5.91 17.06 -10.85
C SER A 370 5.05 16.27 -9.86
N ILE A 371 5.67 15.31 -9.19
CA ILE A 371 5.11 14.64 -8.02
C ILE A 371 5.48 15.40 -6.74
N ALA A 372 6.46 16.32 -6.79
CA ALA A 372 6.83 17.10 -5.65
C ALA A 372 5.65 17.95 -5.17
N ALA A 373 5.15 17.64 -3.97
CA ALA A 373 4.37 18.59 -3.19
C ALA A 373 5.38 19.51 -2.52
N GLU A 374 5.50 20.74 -2.99
CA GLU A 374 6.06 21.82 -2.21
C GLU A 374 5.08 22.26 -1.13
#